data_24d83d3c3ad732aff3045cc2ec7230e5
#
_entry.id   24d83d3c3ad732aff3045cc2ec7230e5
#
_cell.length_a   1.000
_cell.length_b   1.000
_cell.length_c   1.000
_cell.angle_alpha   90.00
_cell.angle_beta   90.00
_cell.angle_gamma   90.00
#
_symmetry.space_group_name_H-M   'P 1'
#
loop_
_entity.id
_entity.type
_entity.pdbx_description
1 polymer ?
#
loop_
_entity_poly.entity_id
_entity_poly.type
_entity_poly.pdbx_seq_one_letter_code
_entity_poly.pdbx_strand_id
1 'polypeptide(L)'
;MKIITRISLINLIIPGLILIQMVSCKKEDPITVTDIDGNTYYATTIGNQIWMAENLKATRLNDKTSITLVPSNSTWISATKPFYCWFSNDTSNKALYGALYNNFAVQTEKLCPSGWHVPSNDEFKALEKSLGMSQVEADSLGWRGTDQGKKMKSRTGWNNNGNGTNKSGFNGLAGGYRYGMDGGFYDRGAVSFWWTSTKKSATLGLYRRLDYNQNQVYAEGSNLKGGKYVRCVKDSI
;
A
#
# COMPACT_ATOMS: atom_id res chain seq x y z
N MET A 1 68.87 17.51 67.33
CA MET A 1 68.64 18.05 65.98
C MET A 1 67.91 16.95 65.20
N LYS A 2 66.58 17.00 65.08
CA LYS A 2 65.79 15.97 64.43
C LYS A 2 65.45 16.47 63.02
N ILE A 3 65.89 15.72 62.00
CA ILE A 3 65.63 15.97 60.60
C ILE A 3 64.31 15.28 60.27
N ILE A 4 63.30 16.08 59.88
CA ILE A 4 61.97 15.55 59.43
C ILE A 4 61.98 15.49 57.90
N THR A 5 62.03 14.27 57.36
CA THR A 5 61.94 14.02 55.91
C THR A 5 60.46 14.06 55.51
N ARG A 6 60.06 15.00 54.64
CA ARG A 6 58.73 15.07 54.03
C ARG A 6 58.71 14.13 52.84
N ILE A 7 57.82 13.15 52.89
CA ILE A 7 57.47 12.28 51.74
C ILE A 7 56.38 12.98 50.96
N SER A 8 56.65 13.33 49.69
CA SER A 8 55.72 13.93 48.76
C SER A 8 54.99 12.79 48.03
N LEU A 9 53.68 12.68 48.25
CA LEU A 9 52.81 11.76 47.51
C LEU A 9 52.50 12.35 46.11
N ILE A 10 53.03 11.71 45.09
CA ILE A 10 52.68 12.00 43.67
C ILE A 10 51.37 11.27 43.35
N ASN A 11 50.28 12.03 43.17
CA ASN A 11 49.03 11.50 42.66
C ASN A 11 49.18 11.21 41.16
N LEU A 12 49.21 9.94 40.79
CA LEU A 12 49.20 9.48 39.42
C LEU A 12 47.75 9.52 38.92
N ILE A 13 47.38 10.54 38.13
CA ILE A 13 46.10 10.61 37.44
C ILE A 13 46.21 9.73 36.21
N ILE A 14 45.53 8.58 36.24
CA ILE A 14 45.33 7.69 35.06
C ILE A 14 44.22 8.29 34.23
N PRO A 15 44.46 8.74 32.98
CA PRO A 15 43.37 9.17 32.12
C PRO A 15 42.53 7.96 31.70
N GLY A 16 41.28 7.89 32.17
CA GLY A 16 40.32 6.87 31.75
C GLY A 16 40.03 7.00 30.25
N LEU A 17 40.46 6.01 29.50
CA LEU A 17 40.15 5.88 28.07
C LEU A 17 38.67 5.57 27.92
N ILE A 18 37.82 6.58 27.62
CA ILE A 18 36.40 6.39 27.29
C ILE A 18 36.37 5.78 25.90
N LEU A 19 36.12 4.47 25.83
CA LEU A 19 35.87 3.76 24.58
C LEU A 19 34.44 4.12 24.08
N ILE A 20 34.34 5.11 23.17
CA ILE A 20 33.11 5.44 22.50
C ILE A 20 32.81 4.30 21.51
N GLN A 21 31.91 3.38 21.87
CA GLN A 21 31.40 2.39 20.94
C GLN A 21 30.51 3.12 19.91
N MET A 22 31.04 3.29 18.73
CA MET A 22 30.26 3.71 17.58
C MET A 22 29.27 2.60 17.24
N VAL A 23 28.01 2.73 17.69
CA VAL A 23 26.91 1.88 17.23
C VAL A 23 26.68 2.23 15.78
N SER A 24 27.24 1.42 14.87
CA SER A 24 26.95 1.52 13.43
C SER A 24 25.48 1.13 13.23
N CYS A 25 24.62 2.12 13.00
CA CYS A 25 23.25 1.89 12.58
C CYS A 25 23.32 1.34 11.15
N LYS A 26 23.32 0.02 10.99
CA LYS A 26 23.16 -0.61 9.67
C LYS A 26 21.78 -0.20 9.14
N LYS A 27 21.76 0.61 8.10
CA LYS A 27 20.54 0.90 7.35
C LYS A 27 20.13 -0.40 6.69
N GLU A 28 19.01 -0.98 7.11
CA GLU A 28 18.46 -2.17 6.44
C GLU A 28 18.16 -1.84 4.99
N ASP A 29 18.48 -2.76 4.09
CA ASP A 29 18.15 -2.62 2.68
C ASP A 29 16.62 -2.57 2.51
N PRO A 30 16.10 -1.73 1.61
CA PRO A 30 14.67 -1.63 1.40
C PRO A 30 14.10 -2.95 0.89
N ILE A 31 12.99 -3.39 1.46
CA ILE A 31 12.27 -4.56 0.96
C ILE A 31 11.72 -4.19 -0.42
N THR A 32 12.03 -5.02 -1.42
CA THR A 32 11.55 -4.83 -2.80
C THR A 32 10.97 -6.13 -3.36
N VAL A 33 10.10 -6.00 -4.35
CA VAL A 33 9.58 -7.12 -5.15
C VAL A 33 9.49 -6.70 -6.61
N THR A 34 9.76 -7.64 -7.52
CA THR A 34 9.71 -7.40 -8.97
C THR A 34 8.61 -8.27 -9.58
N ASP A 35 7.74 -7.66 -10.42
CA ASP A 35 6.71 -8.40 -11.14
C ASP A 35 7.24 -9.05 -12.43
N ILE A 36 6.36 -9.79 -13.11
CA ILE A 36 6.68 -10.53 -14.33
C ILE A 36 7.08 -9.62 -15.51
N ASP A 37 6.70 -8.33 -15.47
CA ASP A 37 7.04 -7.32 -16.47
C ASP A 37 8.37 -6.61 -16.16
N GLY A 38 9.02 -6.94 -15.03
CA GLY A 38 10.27 -6.33 -14.58
C GLY A 38 10.07 -5.01 -13.83
N ASN A 39 8.82 -4.65 -13.46
CA ASN A 39 8.60 -3.49 -12.61
C ASN A 39 8.98 -3.84 -11.16
N THR A 40 9.81 -3.02 -10.54
CA THR A 40 10.19 -3.16 -9.13
C THR A 40 9.35 -2.22 -8.26
N TYR A 41 8.93 -2.71 -7.10
CA TYR A 41 8.12 -2.02 -6.11
C TYR A 41 8.81 -2.05 -4.76
N TYR A 42 8.78 -0.94 -4.06
CA TYR A 42 9.12 -0.93 -2.63
C TYR A 42 8.01 -1.60 -1.83
N ALA A 43 8.41 -2.21 -0.71
CA ALA A 43 7.49 -2.81 0.24
C ALA A 43 7.79 -2.31 1.66
N THR A 44 6.79 -2.38 2.53
CA THR A 44 6.85 -1.92 3.91
C THR A 44 6.11 -2.89 4.82
N THR A 45 6.56 -2.99 6.07
CA THR A 45 5.87 -3.76 7.10
C THR A 45 4.75 -2.92 7.71
N ILE A 46 3.52 -3.45 7.72
CA ILE A 46 2.36 -2.85 8.37
C ILE A 46 1.74 -3.89 9.31
N GLY A 47 1.86 -3.68 10.62
CA GLY A 47 1.57 -4.74 11.58
C GLY A 47 2.48 -5.95 11.38
N ASN A 48 1.89 -7.12 11.19
CA ASN A 48 2.62 -8.38 10.95
C ASN A 48 2.67 -8.76 9.45
N GLN A 49 2.31 -7.83 8.56
CA GLN A 49 2.22 -8.09 7.11
C GLN A 49 3.22 -7.24 6.35
N ILE A 50 3.71 -7.73 5.22
CA ILE A 50 4.56 -6.98 4.29
C ILE A 50 3.72 -6.62 3.07
N TRP A 51 3.55 -5.32 2.84
CA TRP A 51 2.73 -4.74 1.78
C TRP A 51 3.57 -3.99 0.76
N MET A 52 3.22 -4.06 -0.51
CA MET A 52 3.75 -3.10 -1.48
C MET A 52 3.42 -1.67 -1.02
N ALA A 53 4.36 -0.74 -1.15
CA ALA A 53 4.17 0.69 -0.89
C ALA A 53 3.68 1.45 -2.15
N GLU A 54 3.52 0.74 -3.26
CA GLU A 54 3.08 1.25 -4.56
C GLU A 54 1.96 0.38 -5.13
N ASN A 55 1.13 0.95 -6.02
CA ASN A 55 0.12 0.18 -6.73
C ASN A 55 0.77 -0.67 -7.83
N LEU A 56 0.21 -1.84 -8.05
CA LEU A 56 0.64 -2.78 -9.09
C LEU A 56 0.47 -2.14 -10.48
N LYS A 57 1.41 -2.39 -11.38
CA LYS A 57 1.43 -1.89 -12.77
C LYS A 57 1.75 -2.99 -13.79
N ALA A 58 1.57 -4.27 -13.38
CA ALA A 58 1.75 -5.43 -14.23
C ALA A 58 0.71 -5.47 -15.36
N THR A 59 1.15 -5.86 -16.55
CA THR A 59 0.31 -6.05 -17.74
C THR A 59 0.13 -7.53 -18.09
N ARG A 60 0.80 -8.40 -17.33
CA ARG A 60 0.73 -9.86 -17.41
C ARG A 60 0.48 -10.46 -16.03
N LEU A 61 -0.17 -11.59 -15.99
CA LEU A 61 -0.27 -12.46 -14.83
C LEU A 61 1.11 -13.10 -14.53
N ASN A 62 1.32 -13.60 -13.32
CA ASN A 62 2.59 -14.20 -12.91
C ASN A 62 2.95 -15.49 -13.69
N ASP A 63 2.00 -16.10 -14.38
CA ASP A 63 2.23 -17.21 -15.33
C ASP A 63 2.54 -16.74 -16.76
N LYS A 64 2.80 -15.45 -16.97
CA LYS A 64 3.08 -14.75 -18.23
C LYS A 64 1.87 -14.54 -19.15
N THR A 65 0.66 -14.96 -18.76
CA THR A 65 -0.56 -14.69 -19.52
C THR A 65 -0.80 -13.18 -19.59
N SER A 66 -0.99 -12.65 -20.80
CA SER A 66 -1.25 -11.22 -21.00
C SER A 66 -2.64 -10.83 -20.50
N ILE A 67 -2.72 -9.71 -19.76
CA ILE A 67 -3.99 -9.07 -19.42
C ILE A 67 -4.34 -8.09 -20.54
N THR A 68 -5.60 -8.06 -20.97
CA THR A 68 -6.02 -7.20 -22.08
C THR A 68 -6.06 -5.73 -21.66
N LEU A 69 -5.30 -4.84 -22.34
CA LEU A 69 -5.45 -3.39 -22.23
C LEU A 69 -6.75 -2.96 -22.93
N VAL A 70 -7.63 -2.26 -22.22
CA VAL A 70 -8.94 -1.85 -22.75
C VAL A 70 -9.16 -0.35 -22.57
N PRO A 71 -8.89 0.48 -23.61
CA PRO A 71 -9.20 1.90 -23.58
C PRO A 71 -10.67 2.21 -23.79
N SER A 72 -11.40 1.43 -24.61
CA SER A 72 -12.81 1.65 -24.97
C SER A 72 -13.75 1.48 -23.76
N ASN A 73 -14.63 2.46 -23.55
CA ASN A 73 -15.65 2.42 -22.50
C ASN A 73 -16.67 1.30 -22.76
N SER A 74 -17.16 1.15 -23.98
CA SER A 74 -18.14 0.11 -24.35
C SER A 74 -17.58 -1.30 -24.17
N THR A 75 -16.30 -1.52 -24.53
CA THR A 75 -15.62 -2.80 -24.27
C THR A 75 -15.43 -3.03 -22.77
N TRP A 76 -15.08 -1.98 -22.00
CA TRP A 76 -14.89 -2.09 -20.56
C TRP A 76 -16.15 -2.52 -19.82
N ILE A 77 -17.29 -1.89 -20.11
CA ILE A 77 -18.58 -2.23 -19.45
C ILE A 77 -19.13 -3.59 -19.85
N SER A 78 -18.65 -4.19 -20.93
CA SER A 78 -18.99 -5.55 -21.36
C SER A 78 -18.05 -6.62 -20.80
N ALA A 79 -17.11 -6.25 -19.90
CA ALA A 79 -16.10 -7.15 -19.38
C ALA A 79 -16.67 -8.42 -18.75
N THR A 80 -16.09 -9.57 -19.14
CA THR A 80 -16.32 -10.91 -18.56
C THR A 80 -15.00 -11.64 -18.29
N LYS A 81 -13.86 -10.98 -18.52
CA LYS A 81 -12.50 -11.50 -18.40
C LYS A 81 -11.54 -10.44 -17.85
N PRO A 82 -10.30 -10.81 -17.51
CA PRO A 82 -9.30 -9.87 -17.01
C PRO A 82 -9.01 -8.70 -17.97
N PHE A 83 -9.21 -7.47 -17.48
CA PHE A 83 -8.87 -6.23 -18.17
C PHE A 83 -8.05 -5.32 -17.24
N TYR A 84 -7.20 -4.49 -17.86
CA TYR A 84 -6.57 -3.36 -17.20
C TYR A 84 -6.61 -2.12 -18.08
N CYS A 85 -6.37 -0.96 -17.49
CA CYS A 85 -6.12 0.30 -18.17
C CYS A 85 -5.26 1.23 -17.28
N TRP A 86 -4.76 2.29 -17.87
CA TRP A 86 -4.20 3.43 -17.15
C TRP A 86 -5.31 4.45 -16.90
N PHE A 87 -5.20 5.24 -15.83
CA PHE A 87 -6.16 6.32 -15.60
C PHE A 87 -6.23 7.25 -16.84
N SER A 88 -7.44 7.61 -17.28
CA SER A 88 -7.72 8.37 -18.51
C SER A 88 -7.08 7.81 -19.79
N ASN A 89 -6.76 6.51 -19.82
CA ASN A 89 -6.03 5.83 -20.91
C ASN A 89 -4.67 6.47 -21.25
N ASP A 90 -4.10 7.22 -20.30
CA ASP A 90 -2.83 7.91 -20.44
C ASP A 90 -1.71 7.11 -19.75
N THR A 91 -0.75 6.62 -20.54
CA THR A 91 0.39 5.82 -20.07
C THR A 91 1.33 6.58 -19.14
N SER A 92 1.33 7.91 -19.15
CA SER A 92 2.10 8.73 -18.20
C SER A 92 1.68 8.49 -16.76
N ASN A 93 0.43 8.05 -16.53
CA ASN A 93 -0.09 7.70 -15.21
C ASN A 93 0.43 6.36 -14.67
N LYS A 94 1.06 5.52 -15.52
CA LYS A 94 1.59 4.20 -15.12
C LYS A 94 2.59 4.30 -13.97
N ALA A 95 3.56 5.20 -14.09
CA ALA A 95 4.67 5.29 -13.13
C ALA A 95 4.18 5.73 -11.75
N LEU A 96 3.26 6.69 -11.68
CA LEU A 96 2.80 7.28 -10.44
C LEU A 96 1.66 6.49 -9.79
N TYR A 97 0.62 6.18 -10.57
CA TYR A 97 -0.63 5.62 -10.01
C TYR A 97 -0.75 4.11 -10.17
N GLY A 98 0.01 3.48 -11.07
CA GLY A 98 -0.15 2.07 -11.41
C GLY A 98 -1.34 1.83 -12.34
N ALA A 99 -1.76 0.57 -12.48
CA ALA A 99 -2.86 0.16 -13.34
C ALA A 99 -4.18 0.03 -12.57
N LEU A 100 -5.26 0.35 -13.28
CA LEU A 100 -6.64 0.04 -12.86
C LEU A 100 -7.01 -1.33 -13.44
N TYR A 101 -7.36 -2.27 -12.57
CA TYR A 101 -7.80 -3.62 -12.95
C TYR A 101 -9.29 -3.78 -12.67
N ASN A 102 -9.99 -4.54 -13.51
CA ASN A 102 -11.31 -5.05 -13.15
C ASN A 102 -11.16 -6.22 -12.14
N ASN A 103 -12.26 -6.58 -11.47
CA ASN A 103 -12.18 -7.66 -10.48
C ASN A 103 -11.95 -9.05 -11.11
N PHE A 104 -12.24 -9.24 -12.41
CA PHE A 104 -11.91 -10.49 -13.10
C PHE A 104 -10.39 -10.74 -13.13
N ALA A 105 -9.58 -9.69 -13.23
CA ALA A 105 -8.12 -9.82 -13.12
C ALA A 105 -7.69 -10.24 -11.70
N VAL A 106 -8.32 -9.68 -10.67
CA VAL A 106 -8.10 -10.06 -9.28
C VAL A 106 -8.41 -11.54 -9.03
N GLN A 107 -9.53 -12.02 -9.58
CA GLN A 107 -10.01 -13.39 -9.38
C GLN A 107 -9.21 -14.46 -10.11
N THR A 108 -8.20 -14.09 -10.88
CA THR A 108 -7.25 -15.06 -11.45
C THR A 108 -6.34 -15.66 -10.40
N GLU A 109 -6.20 -14.99 -9.23
CA GLU A 109 -5.25 -15.31 -8.16
C GLU A 109 -3.77 -15.26 -8.61
N LYS A 110 -3.51 -14.81 -9.85
CA LYS A 110 -2.20 -14.75 -10.49
C LYS A 110 -1.75 -13.32 -10.82
N LEU A 111 -2.48 -12.31 -10.30
CA LEU A 111 -2.21 -10.92 -10.66
C LEU A 111 -0.94 -10.38 -10.01
N CYS A 112 -0.66 -10.75 -8.77
CA CYS A 112 0.54 -10.34 -8.03
C CYS A 112 1.78 -11.17 -8.40
N PRO A 113 2.99 -10.67 -8.12
CA PRO A 113 4.23 -11.44 -8.27
C PRO A 113 4.20 -12.75 -7.48
N SER A 114 5.01 -13.75 -7.87
CA SER A 114 5.15 -15.00 -7.12
C SER A 114 5.57 -14.74 -5.67
N GLY A 115 4.93 -15.42 -4.70
CA GLY A 115 5.11 -15.20 -3.27
C GLY A 115 4.36 -13.97 -2.73
N TRP A 116 3.44 -13.40 -3.56
CA TRP A 116 2.57 -12.28 -3.21
C TRP A 116 1.18 -12.53 -3.79
N HIS A 117 0.16 -12.01 -3.11
CA HIS A 117 -1.23 -12.10 -3.57
C HIS A 117 -1.98 -10.77 -3.41
N VAL A 118 -3.15 -10.68 -4.04
CA VAL A 118 -4.08 -9.56 -3.81
C VAL A 118 -4.70 -9.76 -2.43
N PRO A 119 -4.58 -8.79 -1.51
CA PRO A 119 -5.01 -8.98 -0.13
C PRO A 119 -6.50 -9.30 -0.03
N SER A 120 -6.82 -10.22 0.86
CA SER A 120 -8.18 -10.52 1.28
C SER A 120 -8.79 -9.37 2.09
N ASN A 121 -10.10 -9.43 2.32
CA ASN A 121 -10.77 -8.52 3.24
C ASN A 121 -10.19 -8.58 4.66
N ASP A 122 -9.84 -9.78 5.13
CA ASP A 122 -9.33 -9.96 6.49
C ASP A 122 -7.89 -9.45 6.64
N GLU A 123 -7.08 -9.52 5.59
CA GLU A 123 -5.74 -8.90 5.58
C GLU A 123 -5.82 -7.38 5.60
N PHE A 124 -6.76 -6.75 4.88
CA PHE A 124 -7.03 -5.32 5.03
C PHE A 124 -7.52 -4.98 6.44
N LYS A 125 -8.41 -5.79 7.05
CA LYS A 125 -8.81 -5.61 8.47
C LYS A 125 -7.59 -5.71 9.41
N ALA A 126 -6.67 -6.65 9.17
CA ALA A 126 -5.45 -6.78 9.98
C ALA A 126 -4.57 -5.51 9.86
N LEU A 127 -4.38 -4.99 8.64
CA LEU A 127 -3.71 -3.71 8.43
C LEU A 127 -4.41 -2.58 9.19
N GLU A 128 -5.72 -2.42 9.03
CA GLU A 128 -6.51 -1.35 9.64
C GLU A 128 -6.50 -1.43 11.18
N LYS A 129 -6.55 -2.64 11.74
CA LYS A 129 -6.41 -2.90 13.19
C LYS A 129 -5.03 -2.54 13.70
N SER A 130 -3.97 -2.84 12.95
CA SER A 130 -2.60 -2.45 13.33
C SER A 130 -2.42 -0.93 13.38
N LEU A 131 -3.29 -0.18 12.69
CA LEU A 131 -3.34 1.28 12.74
C LEU A 131 -4.26 1.84 13.84
N GLY A 132 -4.88 0.96 14.65
CA GLY A 132 -5.71 1.32 15.79
C GLY A 132 -7.22 1.24 15.55
N MET A 133 -7.69 0.58 14.49
CA MET A 133 -9.12 0.28 14.30
C MET A 133 -9.54 -0.87 15.23
N SER A 134 -10.70 -0.75 15.88
CA SER A 134 -11.25 -1.84 16.68
C SER A 134 -11.76 -3.00 15.80
N GLN A 135 -11.91 -4.20 16.37
CA GLN A 135 -12.45 -5.35 15.63
C GLN A 135 -13.89 -5.06 15.13
N VAL A 136 -14.73 -4.47 15.96
CA VAL A 136 -16.12 -4.13 15.63
C VAL A 136 -16.19 -3.16 14.45
N GLU A 137 -15.35 -2.13 14.45
CA GLU A 137 -15.26 -1.20 13.31
C GLU A 137 -14.72 -1.89 12.05
N ALA A 138 -13.68 -2.71 12.17
CA ALA A 138 -13.09 -3.43 11.03
C ALA A 138 -14.08 -4.40 10.37
N ASP A 139 -15.03 -4.95 11.13
CA ASP A 139 -16.06 -5.86 10.63
C ASP A 139 -17.27 -5.16 9.99
N SER A 140 -17.39 -3.85 10.17
CA SER A 140 -18.47 -3.04 9.58
C SER A 140 -18.18 -2.68 8.12
N LEU A 141 -19.23 -2.28 7.39
CA LEU A 141 -19.14 -1.69 6.05
C LEU A 141 -19.38 -0.17 6.13
N GLY A 142 -19.14 0.52 5.03
CA GLY A 142 -19.24 1.98 4.96
C GLY A 142 -17.98 2.66 5.50
N TRP A 143 -18.11 3.90 6.00
CA TRP A 143 -17.06 4.64 6.67
C TRP A 143 -16.83 4.10 8.08
N ARG A 144 -15.57 3.79 8.41
CA ARG A 144 -15.20 3.15 9.66
C ARG A 144 -13.80 3.53 10.14
N GLY A 145 -13.59 3.39 11.46
CA GLY A 145 -12.40 3.86 12.16
C GLY A 145 -12.42 5.37 12.38
N THR A 146 -11.29 5.94 12.72
CA THR A 146 -11.15 7.37 13.07
C THR A 146 -10.13 8.09 12.18
N ASP A 147 -8.86 7.64 12.17
CA ASP A 147 -7.74 8.29 11.46
C ASP A 147 -6.91 7.32 10.60
N GLN A 148 -7.34 6.07 10.46
CA GLN A 148 -6.62 5.05 9.72
C GLN A 148 -6.44 5.45 8.25
N GLY A 149 -7.48 6.04 7.63
CA GLY A 149 -7.39 6.56 6.28
C GLY A 149 -6.36 7.69 6.16
N LYS A 150 -6.27 8.60 7.14
CA LYS A 150 -5.22 9.63 7.18
C LYS A 150 -3.82 9.03 7.30
N LYS A 151 -3.65 7.95 8.07
CA LYS A 151 -2.38 7.23 8.21
C LYS A 151 -2.00 6.49 6.91
N MET A 152 -2.97 6.05 6.11
CA MET A 152 -2.77 5.32 4.85
C MET A 152 -2.56 6.23 3.65
N LYS A 153 -3.17 7.42 3.60
CA LYS A 153 -3.02 8.39 2.50
C LYS A 153 -1.57 8.88 2.38
N SER A 154 -1.13 9.11 1.14
CA SER A 154 0.12 9.78 0.81
C SER A 154 0.17 11.20 1.38
N ARG A 155 1.40 11.73 1.53
CA ARG A 155 1.63 13.09 2.04
C ARG A 155 1.34 14.19 1.01
N THR A 156 1.09 13.82 -0.24
CA THR A 156 0.87 14.74 -1.36
C THR A 156 -0.14 14.16 -2.35
N GLY A 157 -0.70 15.00 -3.22
CA GLY A 157 -1.53 14.59 -4.35
C GLY A 157 -3.02 14.48 -4.05
N TRP A 158 -3.48 14.76 -2.82
CA TRP A 158 -4.88 14.83 -2.46
C TRP A 158 -5.40 16.27 -2.53
N ASN A 159 -6.56 16.46 -3.16
CA ASN A 159 -7.20 17.77 -3.30
C ASN A 159 -7.49 18.45 -1.95
N ASN A 160 -7.64 19.76 -1.95
CA ASN A 160 -8.15 20.59 -0.85
C ASN A 160 -7.44 20.29 0.49
N ASN A 161 -6.11 20.16 0.49
CA ASN A 161 -5.32 19.82 1.68
C ASN A 161 -5.68 18.46 2.34
N GLY A 162 -6.34 17.57 1.60
CA GLY A 162 -6.74 16.23 2.07
C GLY A 162 -5.59 15.22 2.22
N ASN A 163 -4.33 15.68 2.16
CA ASN A 163 -3.16 14.84 2.28
C ASN A 163 -3.10 14.07 3.61
N GLY A 164 -2.55 12.86 3.55
CA GLY A 164 -2.33 12.02 4.72
C GLY A 164 -1.00 12.24 5.40
N THR A 165 -0.71 11.38 6.37
CA THR A 165 0.57 11.35 7.08
C THR A 165 1.50 10.26 6.57
N ASN A 166 0.97 9.31 5.81
CA ASN A 166 1.66 8.09 5.39
C ASN A 166 2.38 7.34 6.54
N LYS A 167 1.83 7.43 7.77
CA LYS A 167 2.43 6.74 8.94
C LYS A 167 2.44 5.23 8.79
N SER A 168 1.51 4.67 8.02
CA SER A 168 1.47 3.23 7.75
C SER A 168 2.53 2.75 6.75
N GLY A 169 3.09 3.65 5.93
CA GLY A 169 3.87 3.28 4.76
C GLY A 169 3.03 2.80 3.57
N PHE A 170 1.69 2.70 3.72
CA PHE A 170 0.81 2.29 2.63
C PHE A 170 0.87 3.25 1.45
N ASN A 171 1.11 4.53 1.66
CA ASN A 171 1.30 5.57 0.64
C ASN A 171 0.17 5.58 -0.43
N GLY A 172 -1.08 5.57 0.02
CA GLY A 172 -2.25 5.60 -0.85
C GLY A 172 -2.35 6.90 -1.63
N LEU A 173 -2.17 6.86 -2.95
CA LEU A 173 -2.27 8.02 -3.84
C LEU A 173 -3.71 8.24 -4.29
N ALA A 174 -4.10 9.49 -4.54
CA ALA A 174 -5.42 9.89 -5.01
C ALA A 174 -5.57 9.65 -6.53
N GLY A 175 -5.53 8.38 -6.94
CA GLY A 175 -5.45 7.99 -8.36
C GLY A 175 -6.79 8.00 -9.10
N GLY A 176 -7.92 8.21 -8.42
CA GLY A 176 -9.25 8.05 -9.01
C GLY A 176 -9.62 6.58 -9.27
N TYR A 177 -10.57 6.35 -10.17
CA TYR A 177 -11.04 5.02 -10.56
C TYR A 177 -11.67 5.02 -11.95
N ARG A 178 -11.96 3.84 -12.48
CA ARG A 178 -12.78 3.67 -13.67
C ARG A 178 -14.13 3.07 -13.29
N TYR A 179 -15.23 3.72 -13.69
CA TYR A 179 -16.55 3.26 -13.30
C TYR A 179 -16.99 2.08 -14.16
N GLY A 180 -17.56 1.06 -13.51
CA GLY A 180 -17.92 -0.21 -14.18
C GLY A 180 -19.23 -0.16 -14.98
N MET A 181 -20.01 0.92 -14.89
CA MET A 181 -21.33 1.02 -15.55
C MET A 181 -21.29 1.87 -16.82
N ASP A 182 -20.39 2.83 -16.93
CA ASP A 182 -20.22 3.68 -18.10
C ASP A 182 -18.81 3.64 -18.70
N GLY A 183 -17.86 3.03 -17.97
CA GLY A 183 -16.46 2.94 -18.38
C GLY A 183 -15.68 4.25 -18.28
N GLY A 184 -16.27 5.29 -17.72
CA GLY A 184 -15.63 6.59 -17.52
C GLY A 184 -14.60 6.60 -16.38
N PHE A 185 -13.73 7.61 -16.38
CA PHE A 185 -12.73 7.85 -15.34
C PHE A 185 -13.14 9.02 -14.46
N TYR A 186 -12.99 8.86 -13.13
CA TYR A 186 -13.51 9.83 -12.17
C TYR A 186 -12.53 10.09 -11.02
N ASP A 187 -12.65 11.28 -10.45
CA ASP A 187 -12.22 11.69 -9.12
C ASP A 187 -10.72 11.55 -8.82
N ARG A 188 -9.84 11.66 -9.85
CA ARG A 188 -8.40 11.78 -9.60
C ARG A 188 -8.13 13.02 -8.73
N GLY A 189 -7.29 12.86 -7.74
CA GLY A 189 -7.03 13.87 -6.71
C GLY A 189 -8.00 13.84 -5.54
N ALA A 190 -9.21 13.27 -5.71
CA ALA A 190 -10.24 13.27 -4.68
C ALA A 190 -10.38 11.90 -3.98
N VAL A 191 -10.33 10.80 -4.72
CA VAL A 191 -10.54 9.46 -4.16
C VAL A 191 -9.55 8.46 -4.75
N SER A 192 -9.42 7.32 -4.08
CA SER A 192 -8.76 6.14 -4.65
C SER A 192 -9.35 4.86 -4.06
N PHE A 193 -9.34 3.81 -4.86
CA PHE A 193 -9.96 2.53 -4.55
C PHE A 193 -8.97 1.40 -4.73
N TRP A 194 -9.00 0.41 -3.83
CA TRP A 194 -8.22 -0.81 -3.92
C TRP A 194 -9.10 -2.03 -3.80
N TRP A 195 -8.98 -2.94 -4.76
CA TRP A 195 -9.64 -4.25 -4.68
C TRP A 195 -9.10 -5.08 -3.54
N THR A 196 -9.97 -5.89 -2.94
CA THR A 196 -9.59 -7.10 -2.21
C THR A 196 -9.81 -8.33 -3.09
N SER A 197 -9.20 -9.47 -2.75
CA SER A 197 -9.49 -10.77 -3.39
C SER A 197 -10.85 -11.35 -2.98
N THR A 198 -11.43 -10.85 -1.88
CA THR A 198 -12.71 -11.32 -1.35
C THR A 198 -13.88 -10.78 -2.15
N LYS A 199 -14.79 -11.65 -2.56
CA LYS A 199 -16.10 -11.27 -3.12
C LYS A 199 -17.10 -11.00 -2.00
N LYS A 200 -17.96 -10.00 -2.18
CA LYS A 200 -19.15 -9.77 -1.36
C LYS A 200 -20.30 -10.66 -1.81
N SER A 201 -20.40 -10.92 -3.14
CA SER A 201 -21.39 -11.77 -3.76
C SER A 201 -20.88 -12.29 -5.11
N ALA A 202 -21.69 -13.05 -5.84
CA ALA A 202 -21.36 -13.50 -7.20
C ALA A 202 -21.04 -12.34 -8.17
N THR A 203 -21.61 -11.15 -7.95
CA THR A 203 -21.50 -9.98 -8.85
C THR A 203 -20.75 -8.79 -8.25
N LEU A 204 -20.33 -8.88 -6.97
CA LEU A 204 -19.70 -7.79 -6.24
C LEU A 204 -18.37 -8.24 -5.61
N GLY A 205 -17.30 -7.50 -5.88
CA GLY A 205 -16.01 -7.60 -5.18
C GLY A 205 -15.92 -6.57 -4.06
N LEU A 206 -15.34 -6.94 -2.92
CA LEU A 206 -15.04 -5.99 -1.83
C LEU A 206 -13.86 -5.10 -2.20
N TYR A 207 -13.92 -3.85 -1.72
CA TYR A 207 -12.85 -2.87 -1.92
C TYR A 207 -12.62 -2.00 -0.69
N ARG A 208 -11.49 -1.28 -0.70
CA ARG A 208 -11.18 -0.16 0.19
C ARG A 208 -11.18 1.15 -0.60
N ARG A 209 -11.63 2.23 0.05
CA ARG A 209 -11.61 3.58 -0.51
C ARG A 209 -11.05 4.56 0.51
N LEU A 210 -10.27 5.51 0.01
CA LEU A 210 -9.82 6.69 0.74
C LEU A 210 -10.27 7.93 -0.02
N ASP A 211 -10.68 8.97 0.74
CA ASP A 211 -11.14 10.24 0.20
C ASP A 211 -10.30 11.40 0.75
N TYR A 212 -10.19 12.48 -0.05
CA TYR A 212 -9.48 13.68 0.36
C TYR A 212 -10.04 14.31 1.64
N ASN A 213 -11.37 14.29 1.82
CA ASN A 213 -12.09 14.94 2.91
C ASN A 213 -12.43 13.97 4.07
N GLN A 214 -11.91 12.75 4.06
CA GLN A 214 -12.14 11.75 5.12
C GLN A 214 -10.82 11.26 5.73
N ASN A 215 -10.83 11.10 7.05
CA ASN A 215 -9.73 10.47 7.78
C ASN A 215 -9.95 8.95 8.00
N GLN A 216 -11.17 8.50 7.82
CA GLN A 216 -11.62 7.12 7.94
C GLN A 216 -11.27 6.29 6.69
N VAL A 217 -11.52 4.99 6.76
CA VAL A 217 -11.44 4.07 5.61
C VAL A 217 -12.86 3.64 5.26
N TYR A 218 -13.19 3.62 3.97
CA TYR A 218 -14.45 3.09 3.47
C TYR A 218 -14.27 1.67 2.95
N ALA A 219 -15.21 0.78 3.28
CA ALA A 219 -15.26 -0.58 2.76
C ALA A 219 -16.66 -0.90 2.26
N GLU A 220 -16.76 -1.42 1.04
CA GLU A 220 -18.04 -1.82 0.46
C GLU A 220 -17.82 -2.77 -0.73
N GLY A 221 -18.91 -3.33 -1.29
CA GLY A 221 -18.91 -4.09 -2.53
C GLY A 221 -19.12 -3.21 -3.76
N SER A 222 -18.49 -3.58 -4.86
CA SER A 222 -18.66 -2.92 -6.15
C SER A 222 -18.74 -3.94 -7.27
N ASN A 223 -19.47 -3.58 -8.36
CA ASN A 223 -19.52 -4.35 -9.57
C ASN A 223 -18.12 -4.80 -10.02
N LEU A 224 -18.01 -6.07 -10.44
CA LEU A 224 -16.74 -6.69 -10.84
C LEU A 224 -16.07 -6.00 -12.04
N LYS A 225 -16.80 -5.19 -12.81
CA LYS A 225 -16.28 -4.43 -13.95
C LYS A 225 -15.61 -3.11 -13.54
N GLY A 226 -15.75 -2.66 -12.28
CA GLY A 226 -15.07 -1.43 -11.81
C GLY A 226 -13.56 -1.54 -11.95
N GLY A 227 -12.92 -0.47 -12.44
CA GLY A 227 -11.45 -0.36 -12.49
C GLY A 227 -10.92 0.25 -11.20
N LYS A 228 -10.18 -0.53 -10.40
CA LYS A 228 -9.57 -0.10 -9.15
C LYS A 228 -8.11 -0.54 -9.11
N TYR A 229 -7.33 0.10 -8.27
CA TYR A 229 -5.94 -0.28 -8.05
C TYR A 229 -5.83 -1.60 -7.31
N VAL A 230 -4.66 -2.20 -7.40
CA VAL A 230 -4.28 -3.39 -6.64
C VAL A 230 -2.97 -3.10 -5.93
N ARG A 231 -2.88 -3.58 -4.70
CA ARG A 231 -1.67 -3.53 -3.89
C ARG A 231 -1.46 -4.91 -3.29
N CYS A 232 -0.36 -5.54 -3.61
CA CYS A 232 -0.12 -6.89 -3.18
C CYS A 232 0.42 -6.94 -1.74
N VAL A 233 0.12 -8.03 -1.05
CA VAL A 233 0.67 -8.42 0.24
C VAL A 233 1.50 -9.69 0.07
N LYS A 234 2.60 -9.82 0.83
CA LYS A 234 3.47 -10.97 0.77
C LYS A 234 2.81 -12.18 1.43
N ASP A 235 2.97 -13.35 0.82
CA ASP A 235 2.47 -14.59 1.40
C ASP A 235 3.13 -14.84 2.76
N SER A 236 2.34 -15.34 3.72
CA SER A 236 2.88 -15.81 5.00
C SER A 236 3.73 -17.06 4.76
N ILE A 237 4.87 -17.14 5.44
CA ILE A 237 5.73 -18.33 5.46
C ILE A 237 5.11 -19.35 6.38
#